data_310c4e85d0293e8209366eb35c93b339
#
_entry.id   310c4e85d0293e8209366eb35c93b339
#
_cell.length_a   1.000
_cell.length_b   1.000
_cell.length_c   1.000
_cell.angle_alpha   90.00
_cell.angle_beta   90.00
_cell.angle_gamma   90.00
#
_symmetry.space_group_name_H-M   'P 1'
#
loop_
_entity.id
_entity.type
_entity.pdbx_description
1 polymer ?
#
loop_
_entity_poly.entity_id
_entity_poly.type
_entity_poly.pdbx_seq_one_letter_code
_entity_poly.pdbx_strand_id
1 'polypeptide(L)'
;MRRRKFISGLGGAVLAWPLAARSRQPEGRWLIGFIAHRHVRNYDALFEGLRDLGYVEGQNVIIERRYAEGRAERFPEFAREMVQLKADVIVVGTTPAALAVMSETATIPIVLPAAIDPVGRLVDSLAHPGKNLTGGAILYAELSAKRLQLLKDMVPGLSRAAVLWNTANPANASAWREAESAARALGVALQSHELRGSQDLEVAFAAIAEEHPDALLLLEDQLTFQYRKEIVDFALHQLLPSSFVGREAVEAGGLISYGARLSDMYRGAATFVDKILKGANPADLPMEQPTRFELCINMTTAKALGLTVPPSMLDLADEVIE
;
A
#
# COMPACT_ATOMS: atom_id res chain seq x y z
N MET A 1 -56.40 -43.46 52.66
CA MET A 1 -57.40 -43.07 51.64
C MET A 1 -56.83 -42.03 50.68
N ARG A 2 -56.99 -42.31 49.35
CA ARG A 2 -56.91 -41.40 48.13
C ARG A 2 -55.64 -40.59 47.92
N ARG A 3 -54.75 -41.07 47.04
CA ARG A 3 -54.38 -40.79 45.69
C ARG A 3 -54.77 -39.40 45.14
N ARG A 4 -53.76 -38.62 44.71
CA ARG A 4 -53.89 -37.84 43.46
C ARG A 4 -52.50 -37.62 42.86
N LYS A 5 -52.38 -38.08 41.63
CA LYS A 5 -51.23 -37.88 40.68
C LYS A 5 -51.21 -36.44 40.27
N PHE A 6 -50.03 -35.86 40.17
CA PHE A 6 -49.76 -34.65 39.37
C PHE A 6 -48.65 -34.94 38.37
N ILE A 7 -49.04 -35.03 37.12
CA ILE A 7 -48.14 -35.07 35.96
C ILE A 7 -47.88 -33.62 35.59
N SER A 8 -46.66 -33.15 35.75
CA SER A 8 -46.20 -31.87 35.19
C SER A 8 -45.26 -32.15 34.02
N GLY A 9 -45.71 -31.74 32.84
CA GLY A 9 -44.98 -31.88 31.57
C GLY A 9 -43.74 -31.03 31.58
N LEU A 10 -42.62 -31.65 31.24
CA LEU A 10 -41.38 -30.99 30.84
C LEU A 10 -41.54 -30.51 29.41
N GLY A 11 -41.83 -29.21 29.23
CA GLY A 11 -41.68 -28.51 27.99
C GLY A 11 -40.22 -28.36 27.63
N GLY A 12 -39.72 -29.15 26.71
CA GLY A 12 -38.39 -29.00 26.15
C GLY A 12 -38.28 -27.70 25.35
N ALA A 13 -37.60 -26.70 25.85
CA ALA A 13 -37.14 -25.58 25.09
C ALA A 13 -36.01 -26.07 24.18
N VAL A 14 -36.36 -26.35 22.92
CA VAL A 14 -35.37 -26.51 21.86
C VAL A 14 -34.76 -25.14 21.61
N LEU A 15 -33.59 -24.91 22.18
CA LEU A 15 -32.71 -23.84 21.83
C LEU A 15 -32.31 -24.07 20.34
N ALA A 16 -33.04 -23.41 19.46
CA ALA A 16 -32.61 -23.27 18.07
C ALA A 16 -31.33 -22.42 18.07
N TRP A 17 -30.19 -23.08 18.12
CA TRP A 17 -28.92 -22.47 17.74
C TRP A 17 -29.09 -21.96 16.32
N PRO A 18 -28.77 -20.72 16.01
CA PRO A 18 -28.68 -20.29 14.63
C PRO A 18 -27.61 -21.16 13.98
N LEU A 19 -28.04 -22.09 13.13
CA LEU A 19 -27.17 -22.81 12.23
C LEU A 19 -26.46 -21.76 11.38
N ALA A 20 -25.25 -21.49 11.82
CA ALA A 20 -24.29 -20.64 11.20
C ALA A 20 -24.33 -20.79 9.67
N ALA A 21 -24.20 -19.66 9.04
CA ALA A 21 -23.94 -19.51 7.63
C ALA A 21 -22.94 -20.58 7.16
N ARG A 22 -23.45 -21.69 6.65
CA ARG A 22 -22.69 -22.55 5.76
C ARG A 22 -22.34 -21.68 4.57
N SER A 23 -21.08 -21.41 4.39
CA SER A 23 -20.58 -20.89 3.13
C SER A 23 -21.16 -21.78 2.01
N ARG A 24 -22.17 -21.26 1.34
CA ARG A 24 -22.59 -21.87 0.08
C ARG A 24 -21.43 -21.69 -0.87
N GLN A 25 -20.68 -22.78 -1.10
CA GLN A 25 -19.95 -22.91 -2.35
C GLN A 25 -21.04 -22.92 -3.43
N PRO A 26 -21.18 -21.89 -4.25
CA PRO A 26 -22.13 -21.94 -5.35
C PRO A 26 -21.70 -23.09 -6.27
N GLU A 27 -22.63 -23.76 -6.91
CA GLU A 27 -22.34 -24.63 -8.06
C GLU A 27 -21.82 -23.78 -9.25
N GLY A 28 -21.04 -22.75 -8.99
CA GLY A 28 -20.52 -21.73 -9.87
C GLY A 28 -19.11 -21.32 -9.46
N ARG A 29 -18.49 -20.57 -10.32
CA ARG A 29 -17.16 -19.97 -10.12
C ARG A 29 -17.30 -18.72 -9.26
N TRP A 30 -16.36 -18.51 -8.36
CA TRP A 30 -16.23 -17.23 -7.67
C TRP A 30 -15.88 -16.10 -8.65
N LEU A 31 -16.44 -14.92 -8.45
CA LEU A 31 -16.12 -13.72 -9.24
C LEU A 31 -15.31 -12.73 -8.40
N ILE A 32 -14.06 -12.58 -8.74
CA ILE A 32 -13.14 -11.60 -8.12
C ILE A 32 -13.00 -10.41 -9.06
N GLY A 33 -13.41 -9.22 -8.61
CA GLY A 33 -13.10 -7.97 -9.29
C GLY A 33 -11.68 -7.52 -8.92
N PHE A 34 -10.93 -7.01 -9.90
CA PHE A 34 -9.63 -6.38 -9.66
C PHE A 34 -9.60 -5.01 -10.35
N ILE A 35 -9.40 -3.94 -9.57
CA ILE A 35 -9.36 -2.56 -10.08
C ILE A 35 -8.03 -1.91 -9.69
N ALA A 36 -7.27 -1.45 -10.66
CA ALA A 36 -5.99 -0.80 -10.43
C ALA A 36 -5.73 0.34 -11.42
N HIS A 37 -4.70 1.14 -11.14
CA HIS A 37 -4.34 2.31 -11.97
C HIS A 37 -3.76 1.89 -13.31
N ARG A 38 -2.79 0.95 -13.29
CA ARG A 38 -2.18 0.26 -14.45
C ARG A 38 -1.61 -1.06 -13.98
N HIS A 39 -1.26 -1.94 -14.88
CA HIS A 39 -0.58 -3.18 -14.50
C HIS A 39 0.83 -2.87 -13.96
N VAL A 40 1.17 -3.48 -12.83
CA VAL A 40 2.52 -3.50 -12.25
C VAL A 40 2.84 -4.93 -11.78
N ARG A 41 4.13 -5.31 -11.84
CA ARG A 41 4.60 -6.68 -11.52
C ARG A 41 4.14 -7.17 -10.13
N ASN A 42 4.05 -6.27 -9.15
CA ASN A 42 3.64 -6.63 -7.78
C ASN A 42 2.25 -7.28 -7.73
N TYR A 43 1.36 -6.99 -8.71
CA TYR A 43 0.01 -7.57 -8.76
C TYR A 43 0.04 -9.06 -9.10
N ASP A 44 1.07 -9.53 -9.82
CA ASP A 44 1.20 -10.95 -10.17
C ASP A 44 1.30 -11.82 -8.92
N ALA A 45 1.91 -11.30 -7.84
CA ALA A 45 2.02 -11.99 -6.56
C ALA A 45 0.65 -12.28 -5.91
N LEU A 46 -0.38 -11.43 -6.12
CA LEU A 46 -1.75 -11.71 -5.69
C LEU A 46 -2.31 -12.93 -6.43
N PHE A 47 -2.17 -12.94 -7.77
CA PHE A 47 -2.72 -14.02 -8.59
C PHE A 47 -1.99 -15.35 -8.36
N GLU A 48 -0.68 -15.29 -8.10
CA GLU A 48 0.09 -16.44 -7.64
C GLU A 48 -0.40 -16.93 -6.28
N GLY A 49 -0.59 -16.04 -5.29
CA GLY A 49 -1.11 -16.38 -3.98
C GLY A 49 -2.50 -16.99 -4.03
N LEU A 50 -3.39 -16.49 -4.90
CA LEU A 50 -4.70 -17.10 -5.14
C LEU A 50 -4.56 -18.52 -5.71
N ARG A 51 -3.65 -18.72 -6.66
CA ARG A 51 -3.38 -20.06 -7.24
C ARG A 51 -2.85 -21.03 -6.20
N ASP A 52 -1.94 -20.57 -5.34
CA ASP A 52 -1.38 -21.38 -4.24
C ASP A 52 -2.47 -21.84 -3.25
N LEU A 53 -3.53 -21.03 -3.08
CA LEU A 53 -4.71 -21.33 -2.27
C LEU A 53 -5.78 -22.15 -3.02
N GLY A 54 -5.51 -22.54 -4.26
CA GLY A 54 -6.39 -23.40 -5.07
C GLY A 54 -7.42 -22.63 -5.92
N TYR A 55 -7.33 -21.30 -6.03
CA TYR A 55 -8.17 -20.49 -6.91
C TYR A 55 -7.53 -20.43 -8.30
N VAL A 56 -8.03 -21.27 -9.22
CA VAL A 56 -7.50 -21.39 -10.58
C VAL A 56 -8.46 -20.71 -11.56
N GLU A 57 -7.97 -19.65 -12.20
CA GLU A 57 -8.73 -18.87 -13.18
C GLU A 57 -9.21 -19.75 -14.34
N GLY A 58 -10.49 -19.60 -14.72
CA GLY A 58 -11.13 -20.43 -15.71
C GLY A 58 -11.69 -21.75 -15.19
N GLN A 59 -11.27 -22.23 -14.01
CA GLN A 59 -11.78 -23.46 -13.39
C GLN A 59 -12.82 -23.14 -12.31
N ASN A 60 -12.40 -22.57 -11.18
CA ASN A 60 -13.24 -22.30 -10.02
C ASN A 60 -13.33 -20.80 -9.66
N VAL A 61 -12.62 -19.93 -10.37
CA VAL A 61 -12.65 -18.48 -10.23
C VAL A 61 -12.66 -17.78 -11.58
N ILE A 62 -13.34 -16.66 -11.65
CA ILE A 62 -13.27 -15.66 -12.74
C ILE A 62 -12.66 -14.41 -12.13
N ILE A 63 -11.64 -13.83 -12.79
CA ILE A 63 -11.01 -12.60 -12.35
C ILE A 63 -11.23 -11.51 -13.39
N GLU A 64 -12.12 -10.56 -13.05
CA GLU A 64 -12.42 -9.40 -13.90
C GLU A 64 -11.47 -8.25 -13.57
N ARG A 65 -10.54 -7.97 -14.46
CA ARG A 65 -9.50 -6.94 -14.28
C ARG A 65 -9.87 -5.65 -15.01
N ARG A 66 -9.73 -4.52 -14.31
CA ARG A 66 -9.90 -3.18 -14.88
C ARG A 66 -8.71 -2.30 -14.52
N TYR A 67 -8.08 -1.73 -15.54
CA TYR A 67 -6.96 -0.81 -15.41
C TYR A 67 -7.37 0.57 -15.90
N ALA A 68 -7.17 1.58 -15.05
CA ALA A 68 -7.55 2.96 -15.36
C ALA A 68 -6.60 3.66 -16.34
N GLU A 69 -5.44 3.07 -16.63
CA GLU A 69 -4.41 3.57 -17.55
C GLU A 69 -4.01 5.03 -17.25
N GLY A 70 -3.79 5.33 -15.98
CA GLY A 70 -3.41 6.66 -15.52
C GLY A 70 -4.59 7.61 -15.27
N ARG A 71 -5.82 7.22 -15.60
CA ARG A 71 -7.03 8.05 -15.53
C ARG A 71 -7.90 7.66 -14.33
N ALA A 72 -7.64 8.26 -13.17
CA ALA A 72 -8.34 7.95 -11.92
C ALA A 72 -9.86 8.19 -12.01
N GLU A 73 -10.31 9.10 -12.89
CA GLU A 73 -11.72 9.38 -13.16
C GLU A 73 -12.51 8.18 -13.70
N ARG A 74 -11.83 7.09 -14.12
CA ARG A 74 -12.48 5.85 -14.54
C ARG A 74 -12.86 4.92 -13.37
N PHE A 75 -12.33 5.14 -12.17
CA PHE A 75 -12.61 4.26 -11.04
C PHE A 75 -14.10 4.15 -10.67
N PRO A 76 -14.91 5.23 -10.68
CA PRO A 76 -16.36 5.11 -10.43
C PRO A 76 -17.10 4.26 -11.46
N GLU A 77 -16.69 4.29 -12.73
CA GLU A 77 -17.24 3.45 -13.78
C GLU A 77 -16.94 1.97 -13.49
N PHE A 78 -15.68 1.64 -13.21
CA PHE A 78 -15.25 0.28 -12.90
C PHE A 78 -15.89 -0.27 -11.62
N ALA A 79 -16.06 0.58 -10.60
CA ALA A 79 -16.72 0.22 -9.36
C ALA A 79 -18.18 -0.20 -9.62
N ARG A 80 -18.95 0.61 -10.37
CA ARG A 80 -20.33 0.27 -10.77
C ARG A 80 -20.40 -1.02 -11.57
N GLU A 81 -19.47 -1.24 -12.50
CA GLU A 81 -19.39 -2.46 -13.29
C GLU A 81 -19.20 -3.69 -12.39
N MET A 82 -18.27 -3.66 -11.41
CA MET A 82 -18.07 -4.78 -10.49
C MET A 82 -19.30 -5.04 -9.61
N VAL A 83 -20.02 -4.00 -9.20
CA VAL A 83 -21.29 -4.12 -8.47
C VAL A 83 -22.36 -4.76 -9.35
N GLN A 84 -22.50 -4.35 -10.61
CA GLN A 84 -23.45 -4.92 -11.56
C GLN A 84 -23.16 -6.39 -11.87
N LEU A 85 -21.90 -6.75 -11.98
CA LEU A 85 -21.43 -8.13 -12.15
C LEU A 85 -21.65 -8.99 -10.89
N LYS A 86 -21.98 -8.36 -9.75
CA LYS A 86 -22.15 -9.02 -8.44
C LYS A 86 -20.88 -9.76 -8.01
N ALA A 87 -19.74 -9.08 -8.08
CA ALA A 87 -18.48 -9.63 -7.62
C ALA A 87 -18.60 -10.13 -6.17
N ASP A 88 -18.04 -11.31 -5.88
CA ASP A 88 -18.01 -11.89 -4.53
C ASP A 88 -17.03 -11.14 -3.62
N VAL A 89 -15.96 -10.60 -4.22
CA VAL A 89 -14.96 -9.73 -3.57
C VAL A 89 -14.32 -8.82 -4.63
N ILE A 90 -13.99 -7.60 -4.25
CA ILE A 90 -13.26 -6.65 -5.11
C ILE A 90 -11.91 -6.35 -4.50
N VAL A 91 -10.83 -6.68 -5.21
CA VAL A 91 -9.46 -6.29 -4.84
C VAL A 91 -9.13 -4.98 -5.55
N VAL A 92 -8.61 -4.02 -4.81
CA VAL A 92 -8.29 -2.69 -5.34
C VAL A 92 -6.81 -2.37 -5.14
N GLY A 93 -6.14 -1.89 -6.18
CA GLY A 93 -4.70 -1.61 -6.14
C GLY A 93 -4.33 -0.26 -5.53
N THR A 94 -5.30 0.63 -5.27
CA THR A 94 -5.04 2.01 -4.80
C THR A 94 -6.16 2.54 -3.90
N THR A 95 -5.83 3.49 -3.03
CA THR A 95 -6.81 4.19 -2.18
C THR A 95 -7.92 4.89 -2.99
N PRO A 96 -7.66 5.61 -4.09
CA PRO A 96 -8.74 6.19 -4.91
C PRO A 96 -9.70 5.13 -5.47
N ALA A 97 -9.21 3.96 -5.90
CA ALA A 97 -10.07 2.88 -6.35
C ALA A 97 -10.90 2.32 -5.18
N ALA A 98 -10.32 2.18 -3.98
CA ALA A 98 -11.04 1.76 -2.78
C ALA A 98 -12.21 2.71 -2.45
N LEU A 99 -11.95 4.01 -2.44
CA LEU A 99 -12.98 5.02 -2.19
C LEU A 99 -14.09 4.98 -3.24
N ALA A 100 -13.75 4.79 -4.52
CA ALA A 100 -14.74 4.65 -5.58
C ALA A 100 -15.62 3.42 -5.39
N VAL A 101 -15.04 2.26 -5.01
CA VAL A 101 -15.82 1.05 -4.73
C VAL A 101 -16.68 1.23 -3.47
N MET A 102 -16.14 1.82 -2.40
CA MET A 102 -16.90 2.08 -1.16
C MET A 102 -18.08 3.03 -1.37
N SER A 103 -18.02 3.94 -2.35
CA SER A 103 -19.15 4.81 -2.69
C SER A 103 -20.28 4.10 -3.44
N GLU A 104 -19.99 2.99 -4.13
CA GLU A 104 -20.95 2.23 -4.92
C GLU A 104 -21.54 1.03 -4.15
N THR A 105 -20.83 0.53 -3.11
CA THR A 105 -21.30 -0.60 -2.30
C THR A 105 -20.81 -0.56 -0.87
N ALA A 106 -21.71 -0.89 0.07
CA ALA A 106 -21.36 -1.12 1.48
C ALA A 106 -21.36 -2.62 1.84
N THR A 107 -21.68 -3.51 0.87
CA THR A 107 -21.90 -4.94 1.15
C THR A 107 -20.93 -5.86 0.44
N ILE A 108 -20.45 -5.51 -0.76
CA ILE A 108 -19.44 -6.31 -1.44
C ILE A 108 -18.10 -6.11 -0.70
N PRO A 109 -17.44 -7.18 -0.24
CA PRO A 109 -16.14 -7.10 0.42
C PRO A 109 -15.08 -6.47 -0.47
N ILE A 110 -14.22 -5.65 0.14
CA ILE A 110 -13.11 -4.96 -0.54
C ILE A 110 -11.80 -5.38 0.13
N VAL A 111 -10.82 -5.79 -0.67
CA VAL A 111 -9.46 -6.05 -0.20
C VAL A 111 -8.51 -5.02 -0.82
N LEU A 112 -7.85 -4.22 0.00
CA LEU A 112 -6.79 -3.28 -0.41
C LEU A 112 -5.45 -3.82 0.11
N PRO A 113 -4.59 -4.40 -0.75
CA PRO A 113 -3.36 -5.06 -0.32
C PRO A 113 -2.37 -4.17 0.42
N ALA A 114 -2.32 -2.87 0.05
CA ALA A 114 -1.33 -1.92 0.57
C ALA A 114 -1.97 -0.53 0.75
N ALA A 115 -2.79 -0.40 1.78
CA ALA A 115 -3.39 0.87 2.16
C ALA A 115 -2.37 1.75 2.89
N ILE A 116 -2.20 2.99 2.46
CA ILE A 116 -1.35 3.97 3.13
C ILE A 116 -2.18 4.71 4.17
N ASP A 117 -1.79 4.64 5.44
CA ASP A 117 -2.42 5.31 6.59
C ASP A 117 -3.97 5.25 6.53
N PRO A 118 -4.57 4.04 6.55
CA PRO A 118 -6.00 3.86 6.23
C PRO A 118 -6.95 4.30 7.34
N VAL A 119 -6.48 4.46 8.59
CA VAL A 119 -7.30 4.74 9.77
C VAL A 119 -7.95 6.11 9.69
N GLY A 120 -9.25 6.16 10.04
CA GLY A 120 -10.06 7.39 9.99
C GLY A 120 -10.59 7.75 8.60
N ARG A 121 -10.01 7.17 7.53
CA ARG A 121 -10.43 7.43 6.14
C ARG A 121 -11.12 6.21 5.51
N LEU A 122 -10.47 5.07 5.56
CA LEU A 122 -10.96 3.82 4.96
C LEU A 122 -11.55 2.88 6.01
N VAL A 123 -10.92 2.80 7.17
CA VAL A 123 -11.27 1.90 8.27
C VAL A 123 -11.32 2.65 9.60
N ASP A 124 -11.99 2.07 10.58
CA ASP A 124 -12.11 2.66 11.91
C ASP A 124 -10.83 2.46 12.73
N SER A 125 -10.24 1.26 12.64
CA SER A 125 -8.92 0.93 13.19
C SER A 125 -8.29 -0.21 12.40
N LEU A 126 -6.99 -0.48 12.61
CA LEU A 126 -6.33 -1.64 11.98
C LEU A 126 -6.83 -2.96 12.56
N ALA A 127 -7.10 -3.02 13.88
CA ALA A 127 -7.59 -4.22 14.54
C ALA A 127 -9.06 -4.54 14.20
N HIS A 128 -9.87 -3.51 13.98
CA HIS A 128 -11.29 -3.62 13.66
C HIS A 128 -11.60 -2.63 12.54
N PRO A 129 -11.52 -3.05 11.27
CA PRO A 129 -11.80 -2.19 10.12
C PRO A 129 -13.21 -1.58 10.13
N GLY A 130 -14.21 -2.31 10.65
CA GLY A 130 -15.56 -1.81 10.93
C GLY A 130 -16.46 -1.58 9.69
N LYS A 131 -15.92 -1.74 8.48
CA LYS A 131 -16.62 -1.55 7.20
C LYS A 131 -16.42 -2.78 6.30
N ASN A 132 -16.82 -2.65 5.05
CA ASN A 132 -16.64 -3.72 4.04
C ASN A 132 -15.23 -3.78 3.44
N LEU A 133 -14.23 -3.08 4.00
CA LEU A 133 -12.85 -3.06 3.53
C LEU A 133 -11.89 -3.61 4.57
N THR A 134 -10.95 -4.43 4.12
CA THR A 134 -9.79 -4.94 4.87
C THR A 134 -8.57 -5.09 3.96
N GLY A 135 -7.47 -5.66 4.45
CA GLY A 135 -6.25 -5.94 3.68
C GLY A 135 -4.97 -5.60 4.41
N GLY A 136 -4.00 -5.05 3.68
CA GLY A 136 -2.72 -4.60 4.24
C GLY A 136 -2.70 -3.10 4.55
N ALA A 137 -1.93 -2.70 5.56
CA ALA A 137 -1.75 -1.30 5.95
C ALA A 137 -0.27 -0.96 6.08
N ILE A 138 0.16 0.11 5.40
CA ILE A 138 1.51 0.65 5.52
C ILE A 138 1.43 1.91 6.37
N LEU A 139 2.14 1.93 7.49
CA LEU A 139 2.35 3.13 8.29
C LEU A 139 3.48 3.95 7.65
N TYR A 140 3.09 4.72 6.66
CA TYR A 140 4.01 5.39 5.75
C TYR A 140 4.84 6.47 6.44
N ALA A 141 4.24 7.19 7.40
CA ALA A 141 4.90 8.25 8.12
C ALA A 141 6.17 7.77 8.86
N GLU A 142 6.09 6.61 9.51
CA GLU A 142 7.21 6.03 10.28
C GLU A 142 8.41 5.69 9.39
N LEU A 143 8.17 5.30 8.13
CA LEU A 143 9.23 4.95 7.19
C LEU A 143 10.04 6.16 6.70
N SER A 144 9.47 7.37 6.74
CA SER A 144 10.18 8.58 6.30
C SER A 144 11.37 8.92 7.20
N ALA A 145 11.24 8.71 8.51
CA ALA A 145 12.34 8.83 9.47
C ALA A 145 13.48 7.84 9.16
N LYS A 146 13.14 6.57 8.90
CA LYS A 146 14.14 5.54 8.56
C LYS A 146 14.83 5.83 7.23
N ARG A 147 14.11 6.32 6.23
CA ARG A 147 14.70 6.71 4.94
C ARG A 147 15.70 7.87 5.08
N LEU A 148 15.37 8.86 5.90
CA LEU A 148 16.30 9.96 6.18
C LEU A 148 17.54 9.45 6.90
N GLN A 149 17.40 8.52 7.87
CA GLN A 149 18.53 7.90 8.55
C GLN A 149 19.43 7.16 7.55
N LEU A 150 18.86 6.31 6.68
CA LEU A 150 19.62 5.57 5.67
C LEU A 150 20.33 6.53 4.68
N LEU A 151 19.67 7.62 4.32
CA LEU A 151 20.27 8.64 3.46
C LEU A 151 21.46 9.34 4.17
N LYS A 152 21.33 9.60 5.46
CA LYS A 152 22.44 10.13 6.30
C LYS A 152 23.61 9.15 6.40
N ASP A 153 23.32 7.85 6.54
CA ASP A 153 24.35 6.81 6.59
C ASP A 153 25.07 6.67 5.24
N MET A 154 24.35 6.88 4.13
CA MET A 154 24.87 6.81 2.77
C MET A 154 25.69 8.04 2.38
N VAL A 155 25.36 9.22 2.90
CA VAL A 155 25.97 10.51 2.52
C VAL A 155 26.74 11.10 3.71
N PRO A 156 28.07 10.86 3.80
CA PRO A 156 28.89 11.45 4.87
C PRO A 156 28.79 12.98 4.83
N GLY A 157 28.48 13.58 5.97
CA GLY A 157 28.39 15.04 6.08
C GLY A 157 27.05 15.64 5.67
N LEU A 158 26.02 14.83 5.35
CA LEU A 158 24.66 15.31 5.08
C LEU A 158 24.21 16.29 6.18
N SER A 159 23.99 17.55 5.83
CA SER A 159 23.57 18.61 6.71
C SER A 159 22.29 19.30 6.27
N ARG A 160 21.98 19.27 4.98
CA ARG A 160 20.78 19.84 4.37
C ARG A 160 20.17 18.85 3.39
N ALA A 161 18.88 18.54 3.53
CA ALA A 161 18.17 17.69 2.60
C ALA A 161 16.95 18.43 2.04
N ALA A 162 16.83 18.47 0.71
CA ALA A 162 15.58 18.84 0.05
C ALA A 162 14.55 17.72 0.26
N VAL A 163 13.32 18.09 0.59
CA VAL A 163 12.20 17.16 0.70
C VAL A 163 11.15 17.54 -0.32
N LEU A 164 10.98 16.71 -1.33
CA LEU A 164 9.94 16.91 -2.37
C LEU A 164 8.69 16.12 -2.00
N TRP A 165 7.54 16.80 -1.88
CA TRP A 165 6.32 16.18 -1.39
C TRP A 165 5.04 16.87 -1.86
N ASN A 166 3.96 16.11 -1.97
CA ASN A 166 2.64 16.60 -2.35
C ASN A 166 1.85 17.01 -1.11
N THR A 167 1.62 18.32 -0.93
CA THR A 167 0.86 18.88 0.21
C THR A 167 -0.64 18.65 0.09
N ALA A 168 -1.16 18.32 -1.08
CA ALA A 168 -2.57 17.96 -1.25
C ALA A 168 -2.88 16.55 -0.69
N ASN A 169 -1.86 15.74 -0.40
CA ASN A 169 -2.03 14.44 0.23
C ASN A 169 -1.84 14.53 1.76
N PRO A 170 -2.89 14.33 2.56
CA PRO A 170 -2.79 14.42 4.03
C PRO A 170 -1.78 13.43 4.66
N ALA A 171 -1.56 12.27 4.05
CA ALA A 171 -0.57 11.29 4.53
C ALA A 171 0.85 11.87 4.50
N ASN A 172 1.17 12.68 3.47
CA ASN A 172 2.48 13.31 3.37
C ASN A 172 2.72 14.37 4.45
N ALA A 173 1.68 15.02 4.97
CA ALA A 173 1.82 15.93 6.11
C ALA A 173 2.26 15.20 7.40
N SER A 174 1.83 13.95 7.59
CA SER A 174 2.31 13.11 8.70
C SER A 174 3.73 12.64 8.46
N ALA A 175 4.04 12.20 7.24
CA ALA A 175 5.39 11.78 6.84
C ALA A 175 6.41 12.92 6.96
N TRP A 176 6.01 14.16 6.60
CA TRP A 176 6.83 15.37 6.82
C TRP A 176 7.18 15.57 8.30
N ARG A 177 6.17 15.51 9.20
CA ARG A 177 6.41 15.69 10.65
C ARG A 177 7.35 14.65 11.23
N GLU A 178 7.24 13.38 10.80
CA GLU A 178 8.16 12.32 11.23
C GLU A 178 9.56 12.54 10.67
N ALA A 179 9.69 12.89 9.39
CA ALA A 179 10.98 13.25 8.80
C ALA A 179 11.63 14.45 9.51
N GLU A 180 10.85 15.50 9.82
CA GLU A 180 11.33 16.68 10.55
C GLU A 180 11.76 16.34 11.98
N SER A 181 11.03 15.46 12.67
CA SER A 181 11.44 14.96 13.99
C SER A 181 12.76 14.20 13.94
N ALA A 182 12.89 13.28 12.97
CA ALA A 182 14.13 12.54 12.76
C ALA A 182 15.30 13.46 12.37
N ALA A 183 15.04 14.45 11.51
CA ALA A 183 16.04 15.41 11.06
C ALA A 183 16.68 16.20 12.22
N ARG A 184 15.87 16.63 13.18
CA ARG A 184 16.37 17.29 14.41
C ARG A 184 17.31 16.38 15.19
N ALA A 185 16.99 15.09 15.32
CA ALA A 185 17.84 14.13 16.03
C ALA A 185 19.14 13.82 15.27
N LEU A 186 19.10 13.86 13.93
CA LEU A 186 20.24 13.58 13.04
C LEU A 186 21.12 14.80 12.75
N GLY A 187 20.72 15.99 13.19
CA GLY A 187 21.39 17.25 12.87
C GLY A 187 21.32 17.60 11.38
N VAL A 188 20.19 17.31 10.72
CA VAL A 188 19.93 17.61 9.30
C VAL A 188 18.86 18.69 9.20
N ALA A 189 19.12 19.74 8.42
CA ALA A 189 18.12 20.74 8.08
C ALA A 189 17.29 20.27 6.87
N LEU A 190 15.96 20.26 6.98
CA LEU A 190 15.08 19.95 5.87
C LEU A 190 14.63 21.22 5.14
N GLN A 191 14.67 21.19 3.82
CA GLN A 191 14.16 22.22 2.92
C GLN A 191 12.88 21.69 2.26
N SER A 192 11.74 22.33 2.49
CA SER A 192 10.43 21.88 1.99
C SER A 192 10.21 22.35 0.57
N HIS A 193 10.01 21.43 -0.36
CA HIS A 193 9.62 21.71 -1.75
C HIS A 193 8.25 21.08 -2.02
N GLU A 194 7.22 21.93 -1.98
CA GLU A 194 5.83 21.54 -2.03
C GLU A 194 5.33 21.38 -3.46
N LEU A 195 4.60 20.28 -3.70
CA LEU A 195 3.83 20.06 -4.92
C LEU A 195 2.34 20.04 -4.58
N ARG A 196 1.51 20.57 -5.47
CA ARG A 196 0.05 20.44 -5.46
C ARG A 196 -0.46 19.78 -6.73
N GLY A 197 0.39 19.76 -7.74
CA GLY A 197 0.15 19.14 -9.03
C GLY A 197 1.44 19.04 -9.84
N SER A 198 1.36 18.45 -11.03
CA SER A 198 2.53 18.29 -11.90
C SER A 198 3.14 19.59 -12.39
N GLN A 199 2.35 20.66 -12.46
CA GLN A 199 2.79 22.00 -12.87
C GLN A 199 3.83 22.60 -11.90
N ASP A 200 3.92 22.11 -10.66
CA ASP A 200 4.84 22.64 -9.66
C ASP A 200 6.23 21.99 -9.72
N LEU A 201 6.38 20.88 -10.48
CA LEU A 201 7.64 20.12 -10.55
C LEU A 201 8.83 20.96 -11.05
N GLU A 202 8.63 21.69 -12.14
CA GLU A 202 9.72 22.52 -12.72
C GLU A 202 10.15 23.62 -11.76
N VAL A 203 9.20 24.25 -11.06
CA VAL A 203 9.47 25.29 -10.06
C VAL A 203 10.22 24.69 -8.87
N ALA A 204 9.79 23.52 -8.39
CA ALA A 204 10.46 22.81 -7.29
C ALA A 204 11.88 22.40 -7.67
N PHE A 205 12.09 21.89 -8.88
CA PHE A 205 13.42 21.52 -9.39
C PHE A 205 14.35 22.73 -9.49
N ALA A 206 13.86 23.85 -9.99
CA ALA A 206 14.64 25.08 -10.07
C ALA A 206 15.06 25.56 -8.65
N ALA A 207 14.13 25.56 -7.69
CA ALA A 207 14.42 25.94 -6.31
C ALA A 207 15.44 25.00 -5.65
N ILE A 208 15.29 23.68 -5.80
CA ILE A 208 16.24 22.68 -5.29
C ILE A 208 17.64 22.91 -5.87
N ALA A 209 17.70 23.16 -7.20
CA ALA A 209 18.97 23.41 -7.87
C ALA A 209 19.67 24.69 -7.36
N GLU A 210 18.90 25.76 -7.06
CA GLU A 210 19.44 27.02 -6.52
C GLU A 210 19.90 26.90 -5.07
N GLU A 211 19.19 26.11 -4.27
CA GLU A 211 19.49 25.94 -2.84
C GLU A 211 20.67 25.02 -2.55
N HIS A 212 21.11 24.20 -3.53
CA HIS A 212 22.23 23.26 -3.43
C HIS A 212 22.17 22.39 -2.15
N PRO A 213 21.13 21.57 -1.92
CA PRO A 213 21.08 20.63 -0.79
C PRO A 213 22.11 19.51 -0.98
N ASP A 214 22.42 18.80 0.10
CA ASP A 214 23.36 17.66 0.06
C ASP A 214 22.66 16.37 -0.42
N ALA A 215 21.32 16.29 -0.31
CA ALA A 215 20.54 15.12 -0.73
C ALA A 215 19.07 15.47 -0.97
N LEU A 216 18.35 14.56 -1.65
CA LEU A 216 16.91 14.61 -1.90
C LEU A 216 16.20 13.45 -1.16
N LEU A 217 15.24 13.78 -0.31
CA LEU A 217 14.28 12.84 0.26
C LEU A 217 12.92 13.00 -0.43
N LEU A 218 12.38 11.91 -0.98
CA LEU A 218 11.06 11.94 -1.58
C LEU A 218 10.01 11.40 -0.60
N LEU A 219 8.98 12.20 -0.29
CA LEU A 219 7.78 11.69 0.35
C LEU A 219 6.79 11.31 -0.76
N GLU A 220 6.83 10.02 -1.11
CA GLU A 220 6.15 9.50 -2.29
C GLU A 220 4.64 9.42 -2.11
N ASP A 221 3.92 9.74 -3.17
CA ASP A 221 2.50 9.47 -3.35
C ASP A 221 2.19 9.19 -4.83
N GLN A 222 0.91 9.15 -5.19
CA GLN A 222 0.49 8.89 -6.57
C GLN A 222 1.06 9.91 -7.58
N LEU A 223 1.16 11.20 -7.20
CA LEU A 223 1.70 12.24 -8.07
C LEU A 223 3.20 12.01 -8.30
N THR A 224 3.99 11.93 -7.24
CA THR A 224 5.44 11.76 -7.34
C THR A 224 5.82 10.40 -7.94
N PHE A 225 5.02 9.34 -7.69
CA PHE A 225 5.20 8.05 -8.34
C PHE A 225 4.97 8.12 -9.86
N GLN A 226 4.00 8.89 -10.31
CA GLN A 226 3.75 9.09 -11.74
C GLN A 226 4.94 9.77 -12.43
N TYR A 227 5.54 10.76 -11.78
CA TYR A 227 6.67 11.56 -12.30
C TYR A 227 8.03 11.10 -11.75
N ARG A 228 8.12 9.84 -11.24
CA ARG A 228 9.35 9.34 -10.62
C ARG A 228 10.56 9.37 -11.55
N LYS A 229 10.34 9.14 -12.86
CA LYS A 229 11.45 9.16 -13.82
C LYS A 229 12.04 10.56 -13.93
N GLU A 230 11.21 11.56 -14.08
CA GLU A 230 11.61 12.98 -14.15
C GLU A 230 12.32 13.42 -12.88
N ILE A 231 11.84 12.96 -11.69
CA ILE A 231 12.45 13.26 -10.40
C ILE A 231 13.82 12.57 -10.29
N VAL A 232 13.95 11.33 -10.72
CA VAL A 232 15.21 10.58 -10.75
C VAL A 232 16.19 11.24 -11.71
N ASP A 233 15.77 11.55 -12.93
CA ASP A 233 16.59 12.22 -13.94
C ASP A 233 17.11 13.58 -13.44
N PHE A 234 16.25 14.36 -12.77
CA PHE A 234 16.62 15.61 -12.11
C PHE A 234 17.70 15.38 -11.04
N ALA A 235 17.49 14.43 -10.12
CA ALA A 235 18.45 14.12 -9.08
C ALA A 235 19.82 13.71 -9.63
N LEU A 236 19.84 12.89 -10.69
CA LEU A 236 21.06 12.48 -11.38
C LEU A 236 21.78 13.66 -12.04
N HIS A 237 21.05 14.54 -12.74
CA HIS A 237 21.63 15.71 -13.39
C HIS A 237 22.22 16.71 -12.40
N GLN A 238 21.63 16.81 -11.20
CA GLN A 238 22.15 17.67 -10.12
C GLN A 238 23.23 16.98 -9.27
N LEU A 239 23.61 15.74 -9.59
CA LEU A 239 24.50 14.91 -8.78
C LEU A 239 24.01 14.81 -7.34
N LEU A 240 22.71 14.72 -7.13
CA LEU A 240 22.05 14.79 -5.84
C LEU A 240 21.72 13.39 -5.33
N PRO A 241 22.36 12.90 -4.25
CA PRO A 241 22.00 11.65 -3.60
C PRO A 241 20.51 11.63 -3.24
N SER A 242 19.79 10.55 -3.55
CA SER A 242 18.34 10.55 -3.46
C SER A 242 17.78 9.29 -2.78
N SER A 243 16.73 9.46 -1.97
CA SER A 243 16.04 8.38 -1.27
C SER A 243 14.56 8.33 -1.65
N PHE A 244 14.12 7.13 -2.07
CA PHE A 244 12.78 6.81 -2.56
C PHE A 244 12.09 5.76 -1.69
N VAL A 245 10.81 5.47 -1.98
CA VAL A 245 10.04 4.41 -1.31
C VAL A 245 10.21 3.08 -2.02
N GLY A 246 10.05 3.06 -3.35
CA GLY A 246 9.98 1.86 -4.16
C GLY A 246 11.26 1.60 -4.97
N ARG A 247 11.56 0.31 -5.16
CA ARG A 247 12.67 -0.16 -5.98
C ARG A 247 12.64 0.35 -7.43
N GLU A 248 11.42 0.62 -7.96
CA GLU A 248 11.23 1.11 -9.31
C GLU A 248 11.95 2.45 -9.58
N ALA A 249 12.11 3.27 -8.53
CA ALA A 249 12.88 4.50 -8.62
C ALA A 249 14.40 4.21 -8.67
N VAL A 250 14.87 3.20 -7.94
CA VAL A 250 16.28 2.78 -7.94
C VAL A 250 16.64 2.10 -9.25
N GLU A 251 15.74 1.29 -9.81
CA GLU A 251 15.87 0.71 -11.16
C GLU A 251 15.94 1.80 -12.24
N ALA A 252 15.25 2.92 -12.04
CA ALA A 252 15.29 4.06 -12.95
C ALA A 252 16.54 4.95 -12.77
N GLY A 253 17.40 4.67 -11.78
CA GLY A 253 18.64 5.41 -11.51
C GLY A 253 18.68 6.15 -10.16
N GLY A 254 17.65 6.06 -9.32
CA GLY A 254 17.70 6.59 -7.95
C GLY A 254 18.78 5.90 -7.11
N LEU A 255 19.29 6.58 -6.08
CA LEU A 255 20.40 6.04 -5.29
C LEU A 255 19.98 4.92 -4.36
N ILE A 256 18.98 5.17 -3.49
CA ILE A 256 18.45 4.18 -2.56
C ILE A 256 16.93 4.23 -2.50
N SER A 257 16.32 3.09 -2.16
CA SER A 257 14.93 3.06 -1.70
C SER A 257 14.79 2.19 -0.44
N TYR A 258 13.85 2.58 0.41
CA TYR A 258 13.45 1.78 1.57
C TYR A 258 11.94 1.84 1.76
N GLY A 259 11.29 0.69 1.68
CA GLY A 259 9.84 0.58 1.78
C GLY A 259 9.37 -0.83 2.06
N ALA A 260 8.05 -1.00 2.22
CA ALA A 260 7.45 -2.31 2.36
C ALA A 260 7.63 -3.14 1.08
N ARG A 261 7.91 -4.43 1.23
CA ARG A 261 7.95 -5.35 0.08
C ARG A 261 6.53 -5.59 -0.42
N LEU A 262 6.13 -4.80 -1.42
CA LEU A 262 4.75 -4.82 -1.93
C LEU A 262 4.32 -6.18 -2.47
N SER A 263 5.23 -6.94 -3.10
CA SER A 263 4.92 -8.29 -3.59
C SER A 263 4.44 -9.22 -2.46
N ASP A 264 5.03 -9.13 -1.26
CA ASP A 264 4.60 -9.93 -0.10
C ASP A 264 3.20 -9.49 0.37
N MET A 265 2.91 -8.20 0.38
CA MET A 265 1.59 -7.67 0.73
C MET A 265 0.51 -8.09 -0.28
N TYR A 266 0.83 -8.04 -1.58
CA TYR A 266 -0.08 -8.51 -2.62
C TYR A 266 -0.31 -10.02 -2.55
N ARG A 267 0.74 -10.82 -2.28
CA ARG A 267 0.59 -12.27 -2.04
C ARG A 267 -0.26 -12.53 -0.79
N GLY A 268 -0.03 -11.80 0.31
CA GLY A 268 -0.81 -11.88 1.55
C GLY A 268 -2.28 -11.53 1.34
N ALA A 269 -2.59 -10.60 0.43
CA ALA A 269 -3.96 -10.22 0.12
C ALA A 269 -4.81 -11.41 -0.40
N ALA A 270 -4.21 -12.42 -1.02
CA ALA A 270 -4.90 -13.65 -1.40
C ALA A 270 -5.50 -14.38 -0.19
N THR A 271 -4.86 -14.30 0.98
CA THR A 271 -5.38 -14.90 2.22
C THR A 271 -6.64 -14.18 2.71
N PHE A 272 -6.72 -12.85 2.55
CA PHE A 272 -7.95 -12.11 2.86
C PHE A 272 -9.08 -12.48 1.91
N VAL A 273 -8.78 -12.58 0.61
CA VAL A 273 -9.76 -13.05 -0.40
C VAL A 273 -10.27 -14.43 -0.02
N ASP A 274 -9.39 -15.38 0.30
CA ASP A 274 -9.75 -16.74 0.71
C ASP A 274 -10.66 -16.77 1.94
N LYS A 275 -10.29 -16.03 3.00
CA LYS A 275 -11.12 -15.90 4.21
C LYS A 275 -12.52 -15.36 3.91
N ILE A 276 -12.61 -14.32 3.06
CA ILE A 276 -13.85 -13.68 2.66
C ILE A 276 -14.74 -14.64 1.84
N LEU A 277 -14.18 -15.31 0.84
CA LEU A 277 -14.91 -16.30 0.03
C LEU A 277 -15.39 -17.49 0.87
N LYS A 278 -14.72 -17.80 1.98
CA LYS A 278 -15.14 -18.78 2.98
C LYS A 278 -16.14 -18.24 4.01
N GLY A 279 -16.57 -16.98 3.88
CA GLY A 279 -17.64 -16.38 4.68
C GLY A 279 -17.17 -15.50 5.84
N ALA A 280 -15.90 -15.14 5.92
CA ALA A 280 -15.44 -14.16 6.89
C ALA A 280 -15.93 -12.75 6.52
N ASN A 281 -16.32 -11.98 7.54
CA ASN A 281 -16.74 -10.60 7.36
C ASN A 281 -15.50 -9.68 7.34
N PRO A 282 -15.29 -8.87 6.29
CA PRO A 282 -14.14 -7.96 6.21
C PRO A 282 -14.05 -6.97 7.38
N ALA A 283 -15.18 -6.58 7.99
CA ALA A 283 -15.21 -5.70 9.15
C ALA A 283 -14.47 -6.25 10.37
N ASP A 284 -14.40 -7.60 10.48
CA ASP A 284 -13.81 -8.33 11.61
C ASP A 284 -12.42 -8.88 11.28
N LEU A 285 -11.93 -8.70 10.06
CA LEU A 285 -10.60 -9.12 9.64
C LEU A 285 -9.60 -7.98 9.87
N PRO A 286 -8.68 -8.08 10.85
CA PRO A 286 -7.68 -7.06 11.09
C PRO A 286 -6.83 -6.77 9.85
N MET A 287 -6.49 -5.51 9.63
CA MET A 287 -5.52 -5.14 8.59
C MET A 287 -4.12 -5.55 9.04
N GLU A 288 -3.38 -6.17 8.14
CA GLU A 288 -2.03 -6.65 8.41
C GLU A 288 -0.99 -5.62 7.97
N GLN A 289 -0.01 -5.35 8.84
CA GLN A 289 1.14 -4.51 8.51
C GLN A 289 2.22 -5.34 7.82
N PRO A 290 3.08 -4.72 6.97
CA PRO A 290 4.20 -5.42 6.37
C PRO A 290 5.16 -5.90 7.46
N THR A 291 5.60 -7.14 7.35
CA THR A 291 6.64 -7.72 8.22
C THR A 291 8.02 -7.68 7.58
N ARG A 292 8.07 -7.39 6.27
CA ARG A 292 9.31 -7.32 5.49
C ARG A 292 9.39 -6.00 4.76
N PHE A 293 10.53 -5.36 4.95
CA PHE A 293 10.91 -4.13 4.25
C PHE A 293 12.06 -4.47 3.32
N GLU A 294 12.24 -3.64 2.30
CA GLU A 294 13.25 -3.85 1.27
C GLU A 294 14.11 -2.60 1.15
N LEU A 295 15.44 -2.76 1.32
CA LEU A 295 16.44 -1.77 1.02
C LEU A 295 17.08 -2.10 -0.33
N CYS A 296 16.88 -1.25 -1.33
CA CYS A 296 17.58 -1.35 -2.62
C CYS A 296 18.62 -0.25 -2.75
N ILE A 297 19.79 -0.58 -3.28
CA ILE A 297 20.91 0.34 -3.49
C ILE A 297 21.37 0.24 -4.95
N ASN A 298 21.56 1.39 -5.61
CA ASN A 298 22.13 1.45 -6.95
C ASN A 298 23.61 1.81 -6.90
N MET A 299 24.47 0.83 -7.15
CA MET A 299 25.94 1.02 -7.12
C MET A 299 26.44 1.86 -8.30
N THR A 300 25.79 1.74 -9.46
CA THR A 300 26.13 2.59 -10.62
C THR A 300 25.89 4.06 -10.27
N THR A 301 24.75 4.37 -9.68
CA THR A 301 24.42 5.73 -9.20
C THR A 301 25.35 6.18 -8.09
N ALA A 302 25.62 5.33 -7.09
CA ALA A 302 26.55 5.66 -6.01
C ALA A 302 27.94 6.04 -6.57
N LYS A 303 28.45 5.25 -7.53
CA LYS A 303 29.72 5.52 -8.21
C LYS A 303 29.69 6.82 -9.01
N ALA A 304 28.60 7.09 -9.74
CA ALA A 304 28.44 8.34 -10.49
C ALA A 304 28.41 9.58 -9.60
N LEU A 305 27.87 9.44 -8.37
CA LEU A 305 27.86 10.49 -7.36
C LEU A 305 29.16 10.59 -6.55
N GLY A 306 30.17 9.74 -6.82
CA GLY A 306 31.42 9.70 -6.08
C GLY A 306 31.25 9.19 -4.64
N LEU A 307 30.18 8.47 -4.33
CA LEU A 307 29.90 7.93 -3.00
C LEU A 307 30.51 6.54 -2.84
N THR A 308 31.08 6.31 -1.65
CA THR A 308 31.47 4.97 -1.21
C THR A 308 30.36 4.42 -0.32
N VAL A 309 29.69 3.38 -0.77
CA VAL A 309 28.64 2.71 0.02
C VAL A 309 29.25 2.02 1.21
N PRO A 310 28.83 2.35 2.46
CA PRO A 310 29.35 1.68 3.64
C PRO A 310 29.09 0.18 3.63
N PRO A 311 30.04 -0.68 4.08
CA PRO A 311 29.82 -2.13 4.15
C PRO A 311 28.55 -2.50 4.93
N SER A 312 28.25 -1.81 6.02
CA SER A 312 27.03 -2.01 6.81
C SER A 312 25.73 -1.77 6.03
N MET A 313 25.75 -0.88 5.04
CA MET A 313 24.61 -0.64 4.15
C MET A 313 24.44 -1.76 3.13
N LEU A 314 25.56 -2.31 2.62
CA LEU A 314 25.55 -3.46 1.71
C LEU A 314 25.06 -4.74 2.42
N ASP A 315 25.45 -4.92 3.68
CA ASP A 315 25.00 -6.05 4.51
C ASP A 315 23.49 -5.97 4.83
N LEU A 316 22.94 -4.75 4.87
CA LEU A 316 21.51 -4.50 5.11
C LEU A 316 20.68 -4.53 3.82
N ALA A 317 21.30 -4.41 2.65
CA ALA A 317 20.59 -4.33 1.38
C ALA A 317 19.97 -5.68 1.00
N ASP A 318 18.68 -5.66 0.68
CA ASP A 318 17.99 -6.81 0.09
C ASP A 318 18.34 -6.95 -1.39
N GLU A 319 18.64 -5.85 -2.06
CA GLU A 319 19.01 -5.82 -3.47
C GLU A 319 20.05 -4.72 -3.77
N VAL A 320 21.04 -5.09 -4.56
CA VAL A 320 22.09 -4.20 -5.05
C VAL A 320 22.05 -4.22 -6.57
N ILE A 321 21.80 -3.06 -7.18
CA ILE A 321 21.78 -2.88 -8.64
C ILE A 321 23.17 -2.40 -9.09
N GLU A 322 23.78 -3.13 -10.03
CA GLU A 322 25.12 -2.84 -10.60
C GLU A 322 25.04 -2.20 -11.98
#